data_d0b60451ef4f3d8ceb0c572b5e543952
#
_entry.id   d0b60451ef4f3d8ceb0c572b5e543952
#
_cell.length_a   1.000
_cell.length_b   1.000
_cell.length_c   1.000
_cell.angle_alpha   90.00
_cell.angle_beta   90.00
_cell.angle_gamma   90.00
#
_symmetry.space_group_name_H-M   'P 1'
#
loop_
_entity.id
_entity.type
_entity.pdbx_description
1 polymer ?
#
loop_
_entity_poly.entity_id
_entity_poly.type
_entity_poly.pdbx_seq_one_letter_code
_entity_poly.pdbx_strand_id
1 'polypeptide(L)'
;TVLMLYYAFKINYKSGEIFENLRLFDKSFEITRIFPSGKKQTWDLEPYWAKAEITGLRNNKNLVIKSKEKMVLVGSFLNINDKKKLLEKIQEALDKYKLKNTLES
;
A
#
# COMPACT_ATOMS: atom_id res chain seq x y z
N THR A 1 -7.42 15.26 17.18
CA THR A 1 -6.41 14.20 17.29
C THR A 1 -5.53 14.18 16.05
N VAL A 2 -4.24 14.33 16.26
CA VAL A 2 -3.28 14.30 15.18
C VAL A 2 -2.81 12.86 14.98
N LEU A 3 -3.05 12.30 13.80
CA LEU A 3 -2.53 10.99 13.43
C LEU A 3 -1.08 11.14 13.00
N MET A 4 -0.21 10.34 13.59
CA MET A 4 1.19 10.37 13.22
C MET A 4 1.40 9.57 11.92
N LEU A 5 1.94 10.25 10.90
CA LEU A 5 2.25 9.61 9.63
C LEU A 5 3.65 8.99 9.70
N TYR A 6 3.73 7.68 9.56
CA TYR A 6 5.01 6.98 9.55
C TYR A 6 5.64 6.94 8.17
N TYR A 7 4.86 6.61 7.15
CA TYR A 7 5.35 6.49 5.79
C TYR A 7 4.30 6.91 4.80
N ALA A 8 4.76 7.48 3.70
CA ALA A 8 3.90 7.82 2.58
C ALA A 8 4.58 7.41 1.29
N PHE A 9 3.83 6.74 0.42
CA PHE A 9 4.29 6.35 -0.91
C PHE A 9 3.33 6.93 -1.93
N LYS A 10 3.87 7.45 -3.02
CA LYS A 10 3.06 7.94 -4.13
C LYS A 10 3.46 7.20 -5.40
N ILE A 11 2.49 6.56 -6.03
CA ILE A 11 2.70 5.85 -7.28
C ILE A 11 2.03 6.64 -8.39
N ASN A 12 2.82 7.03 -9.39
CA ASN A 12 2.33 7.76 -10.54
C ASN A 12 2.54 6.86 -11.77
N TYR A 13 1.45 6.52 -12.45
CA TYR A 13 1.55 5.71 -13.64
C TYR A 13 2.05 6.53 -14.82
N LYS A 14 2.71 5.86 -15.79
CA LYS A 14 3.31 6.53 -16.95
C LYS A 14 2.33 7.37 -17.75
N SER A 15 1.06 6.97 -17.77
CA SER A 15 0.03 7.75 -18.45
C SER A 15 -0.20 9.11 -17.79
N GLY A 16 0.31 9.30 -16.57
CA GLY A 16 0.14 10.54 -15.81
C GLY A 16 -1.27 10.79 -15.33
N GLU A 17 -2.16 9.84 -15.53
CA GLU A 17 -3.58 10.05 -15.29
C GLU A 17 -4.10 9.45 -14.00
N ILE A 18 -3.45 8.40 -13.49
CA ILE A 18 -3.87 7.73 -12.27
C ILE A 18 -2.76 7.81 -11.24
N PHE A 19 -3.13 8.18 -10.02
CA PHE A 19 -2.21 8.25 -8.88
C PHE A 19 -2.70 7.32 -7.79
N GLU A 20 -1.77 6.70 -7.10
CA GLU A 20 -2.07 5.95 -5.89
C GLU A 20 -1.23 6.50 -4.76
N ASN A 21 -1.87 6.81 -3.64
CA ASN A 21 -1.19 7.26 -2.43
C ASN A 21 -1.37 6.20 -1.36
N LEU A 22 -0.27 5.78 -0.76
CA LEU A 22 -0.29 4.85 0.36
C LEU A 22 0.25 5.60 1.57
N ARG A 23 -0.56 5.72 2.62
CA ARG A 23 -0.17 6.45 3.83
C ARG A 23 -0.33 5.56 5.04
N LEU A 24 0.77 5.35 5.75
CA LEU A 24 0.79 4.53 6.95
C LEU A 24 0.75 5.43 8.18
N PHE A 25 -0.35 5.36 8.90
CA PHE A 25 -0.55 6.07 10.16
C PHE A 25 -0.46 5.10 11.34
N ASP A 26 -0.50 5.65 12.54
CA ASP A 26 -0.41 4.83 13.75
C ASP A 26 -1.58 3.86 13.93
N LYS A 27 -2.74 4.16 13.36
CA LYS A 27 -3.93 3.32 13.51
C LYS A 27 -4.59 2.92 12.20
N SER A 28 -4.06 3.37 11.08
CA SER A 28 -4.63 3.01 9.79
C SER A 28 -3.60 3.03 8.68
N PHE A 29 -3.83 2.21 7.68
CA PHE A 29 -3.06 2.22 6.44
C PHE A 29 -4.05 2.60 5.34
N GLU A 30 -3.94 3.83 4.86
CA GLU A 30 -4.84 4.35 3.84
C GLU A 30 -4.26 4.18 2.45
N ILE A 31 -5.06 3.62 1.55
CA ILE A 31 -4.72 3.50 0.14
C ILE A 31 -5.75 4.31 -0.64
N THR A 32 -5.31 5.32 -1.35
CA THR A 32 -6.18 6.20 -2.12
C THR A 32 -5.79 6.15 -3.59
N ARG A 33 -6.75 5.85 -4.45
CA ARG A 33 -6.57 5.89 -5.91
C ARG A 33 -7.32 7.08 -6.46
N ILE A 34 -6.61 7.92 -7.21
CA ILE A 34 -7.16 9.14 -7.79
C ILE A 34 -7.21 8.97 -9.31
N PHE A 35 -8.40 9.08 -9.88
CA PHE A 35 -8.63 8.93 -11.31
C PHE A 35 -8.57 10.28 -12.04
N PRO A 36 -8.39 10.27 -13.39
CA PRO A 36 -8.35 11.52 -14.16
C PRO A 36 -9.60 12.38 -14.02
N SER A 37 -10.75 11.74 -13.79
CA SER A 37 -12.01 12.43 -13.59
C SER A 37 -12.11 13.19 -12.28
N GLY A 38 -11.11 13.00 -11.39
CA GLY A 38 -11.13 13.56 -10.04
C GLY A 38 -11.76 12.64 -9.01
N LYS A 39 -12.32 11.52 -9.43
CA LYS A 39 -12.87 10.55 -8.50
C LYS A 39 -11.76 9.93 -7.67
N LYS A 40 -12.08 9.63 -6.42
CA LYS A 40 -11.16 9.00 -5.49
C LYS A 40 -11.78 7.73 -4.92
N GLN A 41 -10.97 6.70 -4.79
CA GLN A 41 -11.34 5.50 -4.04
C GLN A 41 -10.35 5.37 -2.90
N THR A 42 -10.86 5.17 -1.69
CA THR A 42 -10.01 5.04 -0.50
C THR A 42 -10.32 3.74 0.21
N TRP A 43 -9.26 3.02 0.55
CA TRP A 43 -9.34 1.82 1.38
C TRP A 43 -8.59 2.08 2.66
N ASP A 44 -9.17 1.67 3.77
CA ASP A 44 -8.56 1.82 5.10
C ASP A 44 -8.31 0.44 5.67
N LEU A 45 -7.04 0.10 5.89
CA LEU A 45 -6.64 -1.20 6.39
C LEU A 45 -6.03 -1.07 7.78
N GLU A 46 -6.13 -2.12 8.58
CA GLU A 46 -5.46 -2.16 9.87
C GLU A 46 -3.98 -2.47 9.67
N PRO A 47 -3.08 -1.54 10.00
CA PRO A 47 -1.67 -1.70 9.67
C PRO A 47 -0.99 -2.85 10.40
N TYR A 48 -1.43 -3.17 11.60
CA TYR A 48 -0.83 -4.27 12.36
C TYR A 48 -1.00 -5.61 11.64
N TRP A 49 -2.12 -5.79 10.96
CA TRP A 49 -2.42 -7.03 10.23
C TRP A 49 -2.09 -6.94 8.75
N ALA A 50 -1.62 -5.78 8.29
CA ALA A 50 -1.35 -5.59 6.88
C ALA A 50 -0.10 -6.34 6.43
N LYS A 51 -0.18 -6.92 5.24
CA LYS A 51 0.90 -7.68 4.63
C LYS A 51 0.88 -7.45 3.13
N ALA A 52 2.05 -7.17 2.56
CA ALA A 52 2.18 -7.02 1.12
C ALA A 52 2.72 -8.31 0.52
N GLU A 53 2.16 -8.70 -0.63
CA GLU A 53 2.64 -9.89 -1.33
C GLU A 53 2.35 -9.79 -2.82
N ILE A 54 3.05 -10.59 -3.61
CA ILE A 54 2.80 -10.68 -5.04
C ILE A 54 2.12 -12.02 -5.30
N THR A 55 0.93 -11.96 -5.90
CA THR A 55 0.13 -13.14 -6.21
C THR A 55 -0.18 -13.21 -7.69
N GLY A 56 -0.58 -14.38 -8.16
CA GLY A 56 -1.04 -14.56 -9.52
C GLY A 56 -0.19 -15.55 -10.30
N LEU A 57 -0.64 -15.84 -11.52
CA LEU A 57 0.02 -16.75 -12.42
C LEU A 57 1.05 -16.00 -13.27
N ARG A 58 1.92 -16.77 -13.93
CA ARG A 58 3.13 -16.32 -14.65
C ARG A 58 3.14 -14.89 -15.22
N ASN A 59 2.14 -14.52 -16.01
CA ASN A 59 2.10 -13.21 -16.67
C ASN A 59 1.14 -12.21 -16.03
N ASN A 60 0.41 -12.64 -15.00
CA ASN A 60 -0.57 -11.81 -14.31
C ASN A 60 -0.26 -11.72 -12.81
N LYS A 61 0.96 -11.30 -12.50
CA LYS A 61 1.36 -11.12 -11.12
C LYS A 61 0.90 -9.76 -10.63
N ASN A 62 0.21 -9.74 -9.50
CA ASN A 62 -0.33 -8.55 -8.90
C ASN A 62 0.26 -8.32 -7.53
N LEU A 63 0.57 -7.06 -7.23
CA LEU A 63 0.96 -6.67 -5.90
C LEU A 63 -0.31 -6.38 -5.11
N VAL A 64 -0.48 -7.09 -3.99
CA VAL A 64 -1.67 -6.93 -3.15
C VAL A 64 -1.24 -6.62 -1.72
N ILE A 65 -2.09 -5.85 -1.05
CA ILE A 65 -1.94 -5.61 0.38
C ILE A 65 -3.15 -6.22 1.04
N LYS A 66 -2.91 -7.17 1.93
CA LYS A 66 -3.96 -7.86 2.67
C LYS A 66 -3.96 -7.42 4.12
N SER A 67 -5.14 -7.28 4.68
CA SER A 67 -5.30 -7.01 6.11
C SER A 67 -6.61 -7.64 6.55
N LYS A 68 -6.53 -8.67 7.37
CA LYS A 68 -7.69 -9.46 7.78
C LYS A 68 -8.44 -9.98 6.56
N GLU A 69 -9.70 -9.57 6.36
CA GLU A 69 -10.51 -10.02 5.23
C GLU A 69 -10.42 -9.10 4.01
N LYS A 70 -9.72 -7.98 4.14
CA LYS A 70 -9.59 -7.02 3.05
C LYS A 70 -8.36 -7.30 2.21
N MET A 71 -8.49 -7.04 0.92
CA MET A 71 -7.38 -7.18 -0.02
C MET A 71 -7.48 -6.05 -1.05
N VAL A 72 -6.39 -5.34 -1.26
CA VAL A 72 -6.34 -4.23 -2.20
C VAL A 72 -5.17 -4.42 -3.16
N LEU A 73 -5.45 -4.28 -4.46
CA LEU A 73 -4.39 -4.31 -5.47
C LEU A 73 -3.79 -2.92 -5.61
N VAL A 74 -2.47 -2.85 -5.62
CA VAL A 74 -1.74 -1.59 -5.79
C VAL A 74 -0.68 -1.75 -6.86
N GLY A 75 -0.34 -0.64 -7.51
CA GLY A 75 0.69 -0.65 -8.54
C GLY A 75 0.37 -1.52 -9.73
N SER A 76 -0.92 -1.65 -10.10
CA SER A 76 -1.37 -2.60 -11.13
C SER A 76 -0.70 -2.39 -12.49
N PHE A 77 -0.34 -1.16 -12.82
CA PHE A 77 0.26 -0.85 -14.12
C PHE A 77 1.79 -0.85 -14.10
N LEU A 78 2.39 -1.16 -12.96
CA LEU A 78 3.84 -1.27 -12.87
C LEU A 78 4.31 -2.61 -13.46
N ASN A 79 5.53 -2.61 -13.99
CA ASN A 79 6.15 -3.88 -14.40
C ASN A 79 6.52 -4.69 -13.17
N ILE A 80 6.89 -5.97 -13.38
CA ILE A 80 7.15 -6.87 -12.26
C ILE A 80 8.34 -6.42 -11.40
N ASN A 81 9.36 -5.84 -12.02
CA ASN A 81 10.52 -5.36 -11.25
C ASN A 81 10.15 -4.21 -10.33
N ASP A 82 9.35 -3.27 -10.83
CA ASP A 82 8.87 -2.15 -10.02
C ASP A 82 7.90 -2.60 -8.95
N LYS A 83 7.07 -3.61 -9.24
CA LYS A 83 6.19 -4.20 -8.23
C LYS A 83 7.00 -4.81 -7.10
N LYS A 84 8.08 -5.51 -7.41
CA LYS A 84 8.95 -6.11 -6.39
C LYS A 84 9.62 -5.05 -5.53
N LYS A 85 10.09 -3.96 -6.14
CA LYS A 85 10.69 -2.86 -5.40
C LYS A 85 9.69 -2.19 -4.47
N LEU A 86 8.48 -1.97 -4.96
CA LEU A 86 7.42 -1.39 -4.17
C LEU A 86 7.02 -2.32 -3.02
N LEU A 87 6.93 -3.62 -3.30
CA LEU A 87 6.66 -4.62 -2.26
C LEU A 87 7.66 -4.52 -1.12
N GLU A 88 8.95 -4.46 -1.45
CA GLU A 88 10.01 -4.37 -0.44
C GLU A 88 9.87 -3.13 0.41
N LYS A 89 9.58 -1.99 -0.21
CA LYS A 89 9.42 -0.73 0.51
C LYS A 89 8.20 -0.75 1.43
N ILE A 90 7.09 -1.27 0.93
CA ILE A 90 5.87 -1.36 1.72
C ILE A 90 6.07 -2.32 2.90
N GLN A 91 6.64 -3.49 2.62
CA GLN A 91 6.84 -4.49 3.66
C GLN A 91 7.82 -4.01 4.72
N GLU A 92 8.87 -3.31 4.30
CA GLU A 92 9.82 -2.72 5.24
C GLU A 92 9.14 -1.71 6.16
N ALA A 93 8.29 -0.86 5.61
CA ALA A 93 7.55 0.11 6.40
C ALA A 93 6.60 -0.57 7.38
N LEU A 94 5.90 -1.60 6.92
CA LEU A 94 4.99 -2.37 7.77
C LEU A 94 5.73 -3.11 8.88
N ASP A 95 6.88 -3.68 8.56
CA ASP A 95 7.69 -4.39 9.55
C ASP A 95 8.20 -3.44 10.63
N LYS A 96 8.66 -2.26 10.26
CA LYS A 96 9.09 -1.24 11.21
C LYS A 96 7.94 -0.79 12.08
N TYR A 97 6.76 -0.62 11.49
CA TYR A 97 5.56 -0.25 12.23
C TYR A 97 5.23 -1.31 13.30
N LYS A 98 5.24 -2.58 12.90
CA LYS A 98 4.91 -3.68 13.81
C LYS A 98 5.92 -3.81 14.94
N LEU A 99 7.20 -3.65 14.62
CA LEU A 99 8.26 -3.70 15.63
C LEU A 99 8.09 -2.59 16.65
N LYS A 100 7.83 -1.36 16.20
CA LYS A 100 7.64 -0.22 17.08
C LYS A 100 6.44 -0.43 17.99
N ASN A 101 5.33 -0.89 17.45
CA ASN A 101 4.12 -1.11 18.24
C ASN A 101 4.29 -2.26 19.24
N THR A 102 5.05 -3.28 18.90
CA THR A 102 5.35 -4.37 19.82
C THR A 102 6.19 -3.90 21.00
N LEU A 103 7.18 -3.04 20.71
CA LEU A 103 8.06 -2.52 21.77
C LEU A 103 7.37 -1.53 22.70
N GLU A 104 6.35 -0.84 22.22
CA GLU A 104 5.60 0.14 23.01
C GLU A 104 4.46 -0.47 23.81
N SER A 105 4.09 -1.70 23.54
CA SER A 105 2.96 -2.35 24.19
C SER A 105 3.33 -2.99 25.54
#